data_c8a959a7d7a310ff9e86dcdeb678ac17
#
_entry.id   c8a959a7d7a310ff9e86dcdeb678ac17
#
_cell.length_a   1.000
_cell.length_b   1.000
_cell.length_c   1.000
_cell.angle_alpha   90.00
_cell.angle_beta   90.00
_cell.angle_gamma   90.00
#
_symmetry.space_group_name_H-M   'P 1'
#
loop_
_entity.id
_entity.type
_entity.pdbx_description
1 polymer ?
#
loop_
_entity_poly.entity_id
_entity_poly.type
_entity_poly.pdbx_seq_one_letter_code
_entity_poly.pdbx_strand_id
1 'polypeptide(L)'
;MAGEGAYISTREAADLLGVSLRTAQLWVEQGALLAWKTAGGHRRILLDSVEKVLDERKRISLPKNLNELKKIRVALVEDDPDLLKLLEMAVMGFQGDFQIQTASDGFKGLVMIGEFKPDILIADLNMPHMDGFRMLRAIQDSEFFPKKIIVTTALGKEDIDLRGGLTPGVHVLEKPYSFNDLEALISL
;
A
#
# COMPACT_ATOMS: atom_id res chain seq x y z
N MET A 1 31.45 -28.11 22.65
CA MET A 1 30.43 -29.08 22.20
C MET A 1 29.80 -28.48 20.98
N ALA A 2 30.09 -28.99 19.78
CA ALA A 2 29.54 -28.53 18.54
C ALA A 2 28.06 -28.97 18.49
N GLY A 3 27.14 -27.99 18.37
CA GLY A 3 25.72 -28.24 18.27
C GLY A 3 25.41 -29.09 17.04
N GLU A 4 24.60 -30.13 17.22
CA GLU A 4 24.03 -30.98 16.17
C GLU A 4 23.06 -30.12 15.31
N GLY A 5 23.63 -29.38 14.34
CA GLY A 5 22.83 -28.74 13.30
C GLY A 5 22.40 -29.80 12.28
N ALA A 6 21.14 -29.81 11.88
CA ALA A 6 20.66 -30.65 10.79
C ALA A 6 21.32 -30.23 9.46
N TYR A 7 21.80 -31.23 8.68
CA TYR A 7 22.44 -30.99 7.39
C TYR A 7 21.61 -31.60 6.27
N ILE A 8 21.49 -30.86 5.19
CA ILE A 8 20.77 -31.28 3.99
C ILE A 8 21.68 -31.25 2.75
N SER A 9 21.27 -31.89 1.67
CA SER A 9 22.00 -31.86 0.41
C SER A 9 21.82 -30.47 -0.29
N THR A 10 22.71 -30.18 -1.24
CA THR A 10 22.62 -28.97 -2.04
C THR A 10 21.31 -28.91 -2.86
N ARG A 11 20.77 -30.07 -3.26
CA ARG A 11 19.49 -30.16 -3.99
C ARG A 11 18.31 -29.80 -3.09
N GLU A 12 18.25 -30.40 -1.89
CA GLU A 12 17.22 -30.08 -0.91
C GLU A 12 17.26 -28.62 -0.49
N ALA A 13 18.47 -28.04 -0.33
CA ALA A 13 18.60 -26.61 -0.04
C ALA A 13 18.10 -25.73 -1.23
N ALA A 14 18.38 -26.12 -2.46
CA ALA A 14 17.89 -25.43 -3.65
C ALA A 14 16.36 -25.46 -3.74
N ASP A 15 15.76 -26.63 -3.47
CA ASP A 15 14.30 -26.81 -3.47
C ASP A 15 13.64 -25.97 -2.38
N LEU A 16 14.16 -25.97 -1.14
CA LEU A 16 13.67 -25.16 -0.03
C LEU A 16 13.76 -23.65 -0.29
N LEU A 17 14.85 -23.22 -0.94
CA LEU A 17 15.10 -21.82 -1.28
C LEU A 17 14.37 -21.36 -2.56
N GLY A 18 13.76 -22.29 -3.32
CA GLY A 18 13.12 -22.00 -4.60
C GLY A 18 14.09 -21.49 -5.67
N VAL A 19 15.34 -22.00 -5.67
CA VAL A 19 16.38 -21.57 -6.62
C VAL A 19 16.95 -22.75 -7.40
N SER A 20 17.73 -22.47 -8.46
CA SER A 20 18.44 -23.52 -9.19
C SER A 20 19.56 -24.16 -8.33
N LEU A 21 19.88 -25.42 -8.62
CA LEU A 21 21.01 -26.11 -7.99
C LEU A 21 22.32 -25.31 -8.12
N ARG A 22 22.54 -24.69 -9.29
CA ARG A 22 23.71 -23.83 -9.57
C ARG A 22 23.73 -22.59 -8.66
N THR A 23 22.58 -21.97 -8.42
CA THR A 23 22.45 -20.81 -7.53
C THR A 23 22.77 -21.20 -6.08
N ALA A 24 22.26 -22.35 -5.60
CA ALA A 24 22.56 -22.85 -4.26
C ALA A 24 24.06 -23.15 -4.09
N GLN A 25 24.72 -23.72 -5.12
CA GLN A 25 26.16 -23.94 -5.12
C GLN A 25 26.96 -22.63 -5.05
N LEU A 26 26.56 -21.63 -5.82
CA LEU A 26 27.20 -20.30 -5.81
C LEU A 26 27.08 -19.64 -4.43
N TRP A 27 25.94 -19.76 -3.77
CA TRP A 27 25.75 -19.21 -2.42
C TRP A 27 26.59 -19.90 -1.35
N VAL A 28 26.89 -21.19 -1.51
CA VAL A 28 27.88 -21.88 -0.67
C VAL A 28 29.28 -21.33 -0.93
N GLU A 29 29.63 -21.09 -2.20
CA GLU A 29 30.96 -20.55 -2.58
C GLU A 29 31.16 -19.12 -2.10
N GLN A 30 30.08 -18.32 -2.05
CA GLN A 30 30.07 -16.94 -1.55
C GLN A 30 29.91 -16.85 -0.02
N GLY A 31 29.72 -17.97 0.68
CA GLY A 31 29.59 -18.01 2.14
C GLY A 31 28.19 -17.60 2.66
N ALA A 32 27.21 -17.40 1.77
CA ALA A 32 25.83 -17.13 2.15
C ALA A 32 25.13 -18.36 2.75
N LEU A 33 25.54 -19.57 2.32
CA LEU A 33 25.12 -20.83 2.90
C LEU A 33 26.34 -21.54 3.51
N LEU A 34 26.21 -21.97 4.75
CA LEU A 34 27.25 -22.71 5.44
C LEU A 34 27.20 -24.19 5.03
N ALA A 35 28.31 -24.71 4.55
CA ALA A 35 28.40 -26.11 4.12
C ALA A 35 29.77 -26.73 4.44
N TRP A 36 29.78 -28.02 4.61
CA TRP A 36 31.03 -28.83 4.66
C TRP A 36 31.01 -29.92 3.59
N LYS A 37 32.18 -30.45 3.24
CA LYS A 37 32.31 -31.52 2.29
C LYS A 37 32.55 -32.85 3.01
N THR A 38 31.83 -33.89 2.63
CA THR A 38 32.09 -35.25 3.08
C THR A 38 33.39 -35.78 2.46
N ALA A 39 33.94 -36.87 3.00
CA ALA A 39 35.11 -37.54 2.42
C ALA A 39 34.91 -37.99 0.96
N GLY A 40 33.65 -38.23 0.54
CA GLY A 40 33.26 -38.50 -0.85
C GLY A 40 33.00 -37.26 -1.71
N GLY A 41 33.33 -36.04 -1.24
CA GLY A 41 33.21 -34.80 -2.00
C GLY A 41 31.80 -34.16 -2.05
N HIS A 42 30.81 -34.81 -1.44
CA HIS A 42 29.44 -34.27 -1.40
C HIS A 42 29.33 -33.10 -0.43
N ARG A 43 28.68 -32.00 -0.84
CA ARG A 43 28.41 -30.84 0.03
C ARG A 43 27.22 -31.16 0.92
N ARG A 44 27.33 -30.82 2.21
CA ARG A 44 26.26 -30.86 3.22
C ARG A 44 26.06 -29.47 3.76
N ILE A 45 24.87 -28.92 3.55
CA ILE A 45 24.51 -27.54 3.89
C ILE A 45 23.82 -27.55 5.26
N LEU A 46 24.25 -26.66 6.14
CA LEU A 46 23.63 -26.45 7.44
C LEU A 46 22.22 -25.85 7.27
N LEU A 47 21.19 -26.55 7.76
CA LEU A 47 19.79 -26.16 7.63
C LEU A 47 19.53 -24.78 8.23
N ASP A 48 20.12 -24.46 9.38
CA ASP A 48 20.01 -23.14 10.02
C ASP A 48 20.47 -22.00 9.10
N SER A 49 21.46 -22.24 8.22
CA SER A 49 21.90 -21.22 7.26
C SER A 49 20.88 -21.01 6.13
N VAL A 50 20.15 -22.05 5.75
CA VAL A 50 19.04 -21.97 4.79
C VAL A 50 17.86 -21.20 5.39
N GLU A 51 17.51 -21.51 6.63
CA GLU A 51 16.45 -20.82 7.37
C GLU A 51 16.76 -19.34 7.55
N LYS A 52 18.00 -18.97 7.87
CA LYS A 52 18.43 -17.55 7.93
C LYS A 52 18.23 -16.83 6.60
N VAL A 53 18.61 -17.43 5.48
CA VAL A 53 18.42 -16.83 4.15
C VAL A 53 16.93 -16.72 3.83
N LEU A 54 16.10 -17.69 4.20
CA LEU A 54 14.64 -17.62 4.04
C LEU A 54 14.03 -16.52 4.92
N ASP A 55 14.49 -16.37 6.15
CA ASP A 55 14.04 -15.33 7.07
C ASP A 55 14.51 -13.94 6.63
N GLU A 56 15.72 -13.80 6.11
CA GLU A 56 16.18 -12.54 5.49
C GLU A 56 15.37 -12.22 4.25
N ARG A 57 15.04 -13.18 3.39
CA ARG A 57 14.14 -12.99 2.24
C ARG A 57 12.74 -12.58 2.68
N LYS A 58 12.20 -13.22 3.72
CA LYS A 58 10.92 -12.80 4.31
C LYS A 58 11.02 -11.39 4.87
N ARG A 59 12.14 -11.02 5.50
CA ARG A 59 12.39 -9.66 6.01
C ARG A 59 12.59 -8.63 4.88
N ILE A 60 13.15 -9.01 3.75
CA ILE A 60 13.31 -8.14 2.56
C ILE A 60 12.00 -8.08 1.77
N SER A 61 11.19 -9.14 1.78
CA SER A 61 9.84 -9.19 1.19
C SER A 61 8.75 -8.64 2.11
N LEU A 62 9.04 -8.54 3.42
CA LEU A 62 8.22 -7.83 4.38
C LEU A 62 8.77 -6.40 4.48
N PRO A 63 7.95 -5.36 4.31
CA PRO A 63 8.39 -4.00 4.58
C PRO A 63 8.95 -3.93 6.00
N LYS A 64 10.01 -3.14 6.17
CA LYS A 64 10.84 -3.05 7.39
C LYS A 64 10.09 -2.70 8.67
N ASN A 65 8.80 -2.38 8.56
CA ASN A 65 7.88 -2.16 9.67
C ASN A 65 6.54 -2.84 9.38
N LEU A 66 6.18 -3.86 10.15
CA LEU A 66 4.82 -4.41 10.19
C LEU A 66 3.78 -3.32 10.51
N ASN A 67 4.19 -2.23 11.12
CA ASN A 67 3.35 -1.03 11.35
C ASN A 67 3.18 -0.19 10.09
N GLU A 68 4.16 -0.14 9.15
CA GLU A 68 3.98 0.55 7.86
C GLU A 68 3.04 -0.20 6.91
N LEU A 69 2.89 -1.53 7.08
CA LEU A 69 1.95 -2.36 6.33
C LEU A 69 0.48 -2.14 6.71
N LYS A 70 0.22 -1.47 7.82
CA LYS A 70 -1.13 -1.25 8.33
C LYS A 70 -1.65 0.16 8.16
N LYS A 71 -0.81 1.12 7.72
CA LYS A 71 -1.28 2.49 7.51
C LYS A 71 -2.18 2.58 6.31
N ILE A 72 -3.41 2.96 6.54
CA ILE A 72 -4.37 3.26 5.47
C ILE A 72 -3.96 4.60 4.85
N ARG A 73 -3.63 4.60 3.57
CA ARG A 73 -3.25 5.81 2.85
C ARG A 73 -4.50 6.58 2.44
N VAL A 74 -4.62 7.79 2.93
CA VAL A 74 -5.76 8.69 2.66
C VAL A 74 -5.29 9.91 1.90
N ALA A 75 -5.88 10.17 0.74
CA ALA A 75 -5.69 11.39 -0.02
C ALA A 75 -6.88 12.33 0.23
N LEU A 76 -6.60 13.57 0.58
CA LEU A 76 -7.60 14.64 0.75
C LEU A 76 -7.40 15.67 -0.35
N VAL A 77 -8.46 16.00 -1.08
CA VAL A 77 -8.43 17.00 -2.16
C VAL A 77 -9.56 18.00 -1.93
N GLU A 78 -9.21 19.22 -1.57
CA GLU A 78 -10.13 20.30 -1.22
C GLU A 78 -9.44 21.63 -1.52
N ASP A 79 -10.11 22.58 -2.17
CA ASP A 79 -9.51 23.86 -2.55
C ASP A 79 -9.59 24.92 -1.43
N ASP A 80 -10.52 24.77 -0.50
CA ASP A 80 -10.57 25.60 0.70
C ASP A 80 -9.50 25.13 1.72
N PRO A 81 -8.46 25.94 2.00
CA PRO A 81 -7.35 25.54 2.87
C PRO A 81 -7.78 25.33 4.32
N ASP A 82 -8.80 26.04 4.81
CA ASP A 82 -9.29 25.91 6.18
C ASP A 82 -10.07 24.59 6.32
N LEU A 83 -10.91 24.26 5.35
CA LEU A 83 -11.65 23.02 5.31
C LEU A 83 -10.71 21.82 5.09
N LEU A 84 -9.70 21.95 4.22
CA LEU A 84 -8.68 20.91 3.99
C LEU A 84 -7.96 20.57 5.30
N LYS A 85 -7.53 21.59 6.05
CA LYS A 85 -6.88 21.41 7.34
C LYS A 85 -7.80 20.78 8.38
N LEU A 86 -9.06 21.19 8.38
CA LEU A 86 -10.07 20.63 9.30
C LEU A 86 -10.33 19.15 9.00
N LEU A 87 -10.41 18.77 7.73
CA LEU A 87 -10.54 17.39 7.28
C LEU A 87 -9.32 16.56 7.68
N GLU A 88 -8.11 17.07 7.48
CA GLU A 88 -6.88 16.41 7.89
C GLU A 88 -6.87 16.12 9.40
N MET A 89 -7.20 17.12 10.21
CA MET A 89 -7.27 16.96 11.67
C MET A 89 -8.35 15.96 12.09
N ALA A 90 -9.52 15.98 11.42
CA ALA A 90 -10.60 15.05 11.71
C ALA A 90 -10.17 13.60 11.41
N VAL A 91 -9.62 13.35 10.22
CA VAL A 91 -9.16 12.00 9.84
C VAL A 91 -8.02 11.50 10.74
N MET A 92 -7.11 12.38 11.18
CA MET A 92 -6.09 12.03 12.17
C MET A 92 -6.67 11.64 13.53
N GLY A 93 -7.85 12.13 13.88
CA GLY A 93 -8.56 11.82 15.13
C GLY A 93 -9.40 10.54 15.08
N PHE A 94 -9.66 9.97 13.90
CA PHE A 94 -10.46 8.76 13.72
C PHE A 94 -9.71 7.52 14.19
N GLN A 95 -10.46 6.45 14.46
CA GLN A 95 -9.86 5.17 14.83
C GLN A 95 -9.16 4.53 13.63
N GLY A 96 -7.84 4.41 13.68
CA GLY A 96 -7.02 3.81 12.64
C GLY A 96 -5.61 4.39 12.62
N ASP A 97 -4.72 3.74 11.87
CA ASP A 97 -3.38 4.26 11.59
C ASP A 97 -3.37 4.79 10.14
N PHE A 98 -3.53 6.10 9.99
CA PHE A 98 -3.63 6.75 8.70
C PHE A 98 -2.32 7.44 8.31
N GLN A 99 -1.98 7.31 7.04
CA GLN A 99 -1.00 8.16 6.38
C GLN A 99 -1.76 9.08 5.42
N ILE A 100 -1.70 10.40 5.68
CA ILE A 100 -2.52 11.38 4.98
C ILE A 100 -1.62 12.21 4.06
N GLN A 101 -2.09 12.44 2.84
CA GLN A 101 -1.57 13.48 1.95
C GLN A 101 -2.71 14.37 1.47
N THR A 102 -2.41 15.65 1.26
CA THR A 102 -3.38 16.67 0.92
C THR A 102 -3.04 17.36 -0.40
N ALA A 103 -4.05 17.76 -1.14
CA ALA A 103 -3.91 18.57 -2.34
C ALA A 103 -4.99 19.66 -2.36
N SER A 104 -4.63 20.84 -2.85
CA SER A 104 -5.48 22.05 -2.85
C SER A 104 -6.21 22.29 -4.17
N ASP A 105 -6.13 21.37 -5.12
CA ASP A 105 -6.86 21.41 -6.39
C ASP A 105 -6.80 20.04 -7.08
N GLY A 106 -7.67 19.83 -8.07
CA GLY A 106 -7.80 18.55 -8.76
C GLY A 106 -6.55 18.13 -9.54
N PHE A 107 -5.76 19.09 -10.04
CA PHE A 107 -4.53 18.75 -10.77
C PHE A 107 -3.45 18.21 -9.83
N LYS A 108 -3.23 18.90 -8.70
CA LYS A 108 -2.32 18.41 -7.65
C LYS A 108 -2.82 17.09 -7.06
N GLY A 109 -4.14 16.95 -6.89
CA GLY A 109 -4.79 15.70 -6.48
C GLY A 109 -4.46 14.55 -7.42
N LEU A 110 -4.56 14.76 -8.73
CA LEU A 110 -4.24 13.75 -9.73
C LEU A 110 -2.77 13.28 -9.65
N VAL A 111 -1.83 14.24 -9.55
CA VAL A 111 -0.40 13.93 -9.39
C VAL A 111 -0.15 13.14 -8.10
N MET A 112 -0.71 13.63 -6.98
CA MET A 112 -0.61 13.00 -5.67
C MET A 112 -1.15 11.57 -5.69
N ILE A 113 -2.31 11.31 -6.31
CA ILE A 113 -2.91 9.97 -6.41
C ILE A 113 -1.96 9.02 -7.15
N GLY A 114 -1.34 9.46 -8.24
CA GLY A 114 -0.40 8.65 -9.02
C GLY A 114 0.86 8.24 -8.23
N GLU A 115 1.39 9.15 -7.41
CA GLU A 115 2.61 8.92 -6.62
C GLU A 115 2.32 8.18 -5.31
N PHE A 116 1.32 8.64 -4.58
CA PHE A 116 0.99 8.16 -3.24
C PHE A 116 0.19 6.86 -3.24
N LYS A 117 -0.60 6.60 -4.30
CA LYS A 117 -1.47 5.42 -4.47
C LYS A 117 -2.36 5.19 -3.25
N PRO A 118 -3.28 6.13 -2.95
CA PRO A 118 -4.08 6.08 -1.75
C PRO A 118 -5.04 4.89 -1.75
N ASP A 119 -5.33 4.36 -0.55
CA ASP A 119 -6.38 3.37 -0.36
C ASP A 119 -7.76 4.03 -0.34
N ILE A 120 -7.82 5.27 0.19
CA ILE A 120 -9.03 6.09 0.31
C ILE A 120 -8.76 7.46 -0.29
N LEU A 121 -9.67 7.93 -1.14
CA LEU A 121 -9.71 9.30 -1.65
C LEU A 121 -10.94 10.01 -1.07
N ILE A 122 -10.72 11.18 -0.48
CA ILE A 122 -11.78 12.11 -0.08
C ILE A 122 -11.59 13.38 -0.92
N ALA A 123 -12.58 13.76 -1.71
CA ALA A 123 -12.42 14.85 -2.66
C ALA A 123 -13.68 15.72 -2.78
N ASP A 124 -13.49 17.05 -2.87
CA ASP A 124 -14.56 17.94 -3.34
C ASP A 124 -14.73 17.81 -4.87
N LEU A 125 -15.96 17.98 -5.31
CA LEU A 125 -16.28 18.07 -6.75
C LEU A 125 -16.12 19.47 -7.30
N ASN A 126 -16.31 20.50 -6.49
CA ASN A 126 -16.42 21.88 -6.96
C ASN A 126 -15.15 22.69 -6.68
N MET A 127 -14.10 22.36 -7.40
CA MET A 127 -12.80 23.03 -7.27
C MET A 127 -12.45 23.83 -8.54
N PRO A 128 -11.65 24.91 -8.44
CA PRO A 128 -11.20 25.68 -9.60
C PRO A 128 -10.23 24.89 -10.47
N HIS A 129 -10.10 25.27 -11.73
CA HIS A 129 -9.19 24.72 -12.75
C HIS A 129 -9.52 23.29 -13.17
N MET A 130 -9.27 22.30 -12.32
CA MET A 130 -9.67 20.91 -12.51
C MET A 130 -10.65 20.52 -11.41
N ASP A 131 -11.92 20.37 -11.78
CA ASP A 131 -12.96 19.90 -10.86
C ASP A 131 -12.80 18.42 -10.50
N GLY A 132 -13.45 18.00 -9.41
CA GLY A 132 -13.38 16.62 -8.93
C GLY A 132 -13.94 15.61 -9.94
N PHE A 133 -14.92 15.97 -10.78
CA PHE A 133 -15.44 15.08 -11.83
C PHE A 133 -14.37 14.74 -12.85
N ARG A 134 -13.60 15.74 -13.31
CA ARG A 134 -12.50 15.55 -14.26
C ARG A 134 -11.38 14.73 -13.64
N MET A 135 -11.04 15.01 -12.38
CA MET A 135 -10.03 14.26 -11.64
C MET A 135 -10.42 12.80 -11.51
N LEU A 136 -11.65 12.51 -11.08
CA LEU A 136 -12.15 11.12 -10.92
C LEU A 136 -12.20 10.38 -12.25
N ARG A 137 -12.65 11.03 -13.34
CA ARG A 137 -12.63 10.42 -14.68
C ARG A 137 -11.21 10.10 -15.16
N ALA A 138 -10.24 10.97 -14.85
CA ALA A 138 -8.84 10.74 -15.25
C ALA A 138 -8.20 9.53 -14.56
N ILE A 139 -8.64 9.17 -13.36
CA ILE A 139 -8.10 8.01 -12.62
C ILE A 139 -8.94 6.74 -12.77
N GLN A 140 -10.14 6.81 -13.37
CA GLN A 140 -11.12 5.72 -13.40
C GLN A 140 -10.55 4.41 -13.94
N ASP A 141 -9.76 4.46 -15.01
CA ASP A 141 -9.19 3.30 -15.66
C ASP A 141 -7.71 3.08 -15.29
N SER A 142 -7.23 3.79 -14.27
CA SER A 142 -5.84 3.66 -13.81
C SER A 142 -5.66 2.49 -12.84
N GLU A 143 -4.47 1.91 -12.85
CA GLU A 143 -4.06 0.93 -11.82
C GLU A 143 -3.96 1.53 -10.41
N PHE A 144 -4.08 2.85 -10.28
CA PHE A 144 -4.01 3.61 -9.03
C PHE A 144 -5.38 4.02 -8.51
N PHE A 145 -6.46 3.44 -9.05
CA PHE A 145 -7.81 3.75 -8.61
C PHE A 145 -7.98 3.37 -7.13
N PRO A 146 -8.34 4.32 -6.24
CA PRO A 146 -8.50 4.05 -4.82
C PRO A 146 -9.57 2.99 -4.57
N LYS A 147 -9.38 2.16 -3.54
CA LYS A 147 -10.37 1.14 -3.15
C LYS A 147 -11.67 1.75 -2.68
N LYS A 148 -11.59 2.95 -2.10
CA LYS A 148 -12.73 3.71 -1.60
C LYS A 148 -12.60 5.16 -2.02
N ILE A 149 -13.70 5.71 -2.55
CA ILE A 149 -13.80 7.12 -2.91
C ILE A 149 -14.99 7.71 -2.18
N ILE A 150 -14.77 8.80 -1.47
CA ILE A 150 -15.76 9.59 -0.77
C ILE A 150 -15.70 10.99 -1.39
N VAL A 151 -16.81 11.43 -1.93
CA VAL A 151 -16.95 12.77 -2.46
C VAL A 151 -17.68 13.63 -1.43
N THR A 152 -17.08 14.77 -1.07
CA THR A 152 -17.71 15.78 -0.21
C THR A 152 -18.11 16.97 -1.07
N THR A 153 -19.40 17.28 -1.19
CA THR A 153 -19.84 18.32 -2.12
C THR A 153 -21.09 19.05 -1.64
N ALA A 154 -21.24 20.30 -2.05
CA ALA A 154 -22.49 21.05 -1.89
C ALA A 154 -23.49 20.80 -3.04
N LEU A 155 -23.11 20.00 -4.06
CA LEU A 155 -23.98 19.69 -5.18
C LEU A 155 -24.99 18.63 -4.80
N GLY A 156 -26.27 18.87 -5.12
CA GLY A 156 -27.32 17.87 -5.00
C GLY A 156 -27.19 16.77 -6.06
N LYS A 157 -27.92 15.68 -5.86
CA LYS A 157 -27.90 14.52 -6.76
C LYS A 157 -28.23 14.90 -8.22
N GLU A 158 -29.22 15.77 -8.44
CA GLU A 158 -29.61 16.20 -9.79
C GLU A 158 -28.49 16.93 -10.52
N ASP A 159 -27.75 17.79 -9.82
CA ASP A 159 -26.61 18.51 -10.39
C ASP A 159 -25.45 17.57 -10.72
N ILE A 160 -25.23 16.55 -9.90
CA ILE A 160 -24.23 15.51 -10.14
C ILE A 160 -24.60 14.73 -11.41
N ASP A 161 -25.86 14.31 -11.55
CA ASP A 161 -26.35 13.54 -12.68
C ASP A 161 -26.28 14.37 -13.99
N LEU A 162 -26.62 15.67 -13.94
CA LEU A 162 -26.50 16.59 -15.07
C LEU A 162 -25.05 16.78 -15.55
N ARG A 163 -24.06 16.64 -14.67
CA ARG A 163 -22.62 16.70 -14.99
C ARG A 163 -22.03 15.36 -15.45
N GLY A 164 -22.89 14.36 -15.69
CA GLY A 164 -22.50 13.05 -16.18
C GLY A 164 -22.36 11.97 -15.10
N GLY A 165 -22.80 12.27 -13.88
CA GLY A 165 -22.78 11.33 -12.76
C GLY A 165 -21.39 11.01 -12.22
N LEU A 166 -21.34 10.10 -11.29
CA LEU A 166 -20.12 9.56 -10.67
C LEU A 166 -19.98 8.07 -11.00
N THR A 167 -18.76 7.58 -10.97
CA THR A 167 -18.46 6.15 -11.14
C THR A 167 -19.17 5.32 -10.07
N PRO A 168 -19.72 4.14 -10.40
CA PRO A 168 -20.32 3.26 -9.42
C PRO A 168 -19.37 2.93 -8.27
N GLY A 169 -19.90 2.94 -7.03
CA GLY A 169 -19.10 2.69 -5.82
C GLY A 169 -18.49 3.94 -5.18
N VAL A 170 -18.68 5.12 -5.76
CA VAL A 170 -18.33 6.39 -5.12
C VAL A 170 -19.40 6.75 -4.07
N HIS A 171 -18.97 7.01 -2.84
CA HIS A 171 -19.84 7.49 -1.77
C HIS A 171 -19.94 9.01 -1.84
N VAL A 172 -21.15 9.54 -1.76
CA VAL A 172 -21.40 10.99 -1.77
C VAL A 172 -21.80 11.43 -0.37
N LEU A 173 -21.11 12.43 0.15
CA LEU A 173 -21.38 13.08 1.43
C LEU A 173 -21.70 14.56 1.16
N GLU A 174 -22.98 14.91 1.26
CA GLU A 174 -23.47 16.26 0.95
C GLU A 174 -23.10 17.23 2.08
N LYS A 175 -22.52 18.38 1.73
CA LYS A 175 -22.21 19.47 2.67
C LYS A 175 -23.49 20.23 3.05
N PRO A 176 -23.76 20.54 4.35
CA PRO A 176 -22.92 20.24 5.53
C PRO A 176 -23.11 18.80 6.05
N TYR A 177 -22.02 18.11 6.38
CA TYR A 177 -22.03 16.77 6.96
C TYR A 177 -21.33 16.76 8.33
N SER A 178 -21.57 15.72 9.13
CA SER A 178 -20.83 15.50 10.36
C SER A 178 -19.55 14.69 10.10
N PHE A 179 -18.52 14.91 10.92
CA PHE A 179 -17.32 14.07 10.86
C PHE A 179 -17.57 12.61 11.29
N ASN A 180 -18.63 12.36 12.07
CA ASN A 180 -19.04 10.99 12.41
C ASN A 180 -19.55 10.25 11.16
N ASP A 181 -20.26 10.93 10.25
CA ASP A 181 -20.70 10.33 8.98
C ASP A 181 -19.51 10.00 8.09
N LEU A 182 -18.50 10.90 8.04
CA LEU A 182 -17.26 10.66 7.32
C LEU A 182 -16.47 9.49 7.92
N GLU A 183 -16.33 9.43 9.26
CA GLU A 183 -15.64 8.33 9.94
C GLU A 183 -16.33 6.98 9.68
N ALA A 184 -17.66 6.94 9.73
CA ALA A 184 -18.42 5.74 9.39
C ALA A 184 -18.15 5.25 7.96
N LEU A 185 -18.05 6.16 6.99
CA LEU A 185 -17.71 5.80 5.60
C LEU A 185 -16.27 5.32 5.46
N ILE A 186 -15.32 5.86 6.20
CA ILE A 186 -13.92 5.44 6.17
C ILE A 186 -13.76 4.03 6.75
N SER A 187 -14.54 3.71 7.80
CA SER A 187 -14.43 2.46 8.56
C SER A 187 -15.12 1.25 7.90
N LEU A 188 -16.04 1.48 6.94
CA LEU A 188 -16.73 0.43 6.16
C LEU A 188 -15.80 -0.13 5.08
#